data_90daef1dad8b2bf2ec69b7be96456ef3
#
_entry.id   90daef1dad8b2bf2ec69b7be96456ef3
#
_cell.length_a   1.000
_cell.length_b   1.000
_cell.length_c   1.000
_cell.angle_alpha   90.00
_cell.angle_beta   90.00
_cell.angle_gamma   90.00
#
_symmetry.space_group_name_H-M   'P 1'
#
loop_
_entity.id
_entity.type
_entity.pdbx_description
1 polymer ?
#
loop_
_entity_poly.entity_id
_entity_poly.type
_entity_poly.pdbx_seq_one_letter_code
_entity_poly.pdbx_strand_id
1 'polypeptide(L)'
;MPPGSTFKLVVAAAALEDGLYSSVDEPTRSPDPYTLKGTSTPLENENKAAPCENASLRTALRYSCNNVFAKLATDLGAGKVRKQAEKFGFDDEKQDVPVRAATSNFPKKMDAAQTGLSGIGQFEVTATPLQMAMVSQAIANGGELVDPHMVSRVQDSSGHTLESFEDPDSHRVMSQDTASQLRSAMRTVVEKGTGSNAQIDGMTVGGKTGTAQHGVDNSGTPYAWFTSYAQNADG
;
A
#
# COMPACT_ATOMS: atom_id res chain seq x y z
N MET A 1 -2.49 -2.70 -13.25
CA MET A 1 -2.43 -1.22 -13.39
C MET A 1 -1.38 -0.69 -12.42
N PRO A 2 -0.66 0.41 -12.68
CA PRO A 2 0.19 1.01 -11.67
C PRO A 2 -0.65 1.43 -10.44
N PRO A 3 -0.23 1.08 -9.21
CA PRO A 3 -0.98 1.39 -7.99
C PRO A 3 -0.82 2.85 -7.52
N GLY A 4 0.15 3.56 -8.05
CA GLY A 4 0.46 4.92 -7.60
C GLY A 4 0.68 4.99 -6.10
N SER A 5 0.26 6.07 -5.49
CA SER A 5 0.49 6.35 -4.07
C SER A 5 -0.14 5.35 -3.08
N THR A 6 -0.96 4.39 -3.52
CA THR A 6 -1.42 3.32 -2.61
C THR A 6 -0.29 2.36 -2.25
N PHE A 7 0.71 2.18 -3.14
CA PHE A 7 1.88 1.35 -2.87
C PHE A 7 2.77 1.90 -1.73
N LYS A 8 2.64 3.17 -1.37
CA LYS A 8 3.33 3.79 -0.23
C LYS A 8 3.07 3.05 1.10
N LEU A 9 1.95 2.34 1.21
CA LEU A 9 1.69 1.48 2.38
C LEU A 9 2.67 0.31 2.46
N VAL A 10 2.99 -0.31 1.33
CA VAL A 10 3.99 -1.40 1.25
C VAL A 10 5.38 -0.89 1.63
N VAL A 11 5.75 0.28 1.12
CA VAL A 11 7.06 0.91 1.43
C VAL A 11 7.15 1.33 2.90
N ALA A 12 6.06 1.87 3.46
CA ALA A 12 6.01 2.22 4.89
C ALA A 12 6.15 0.97 5.77
N ALA A 13 5.47 -0.13 5.43
CA ALA A 13 5.63 -1.40 6.11
C ALA A 13 7.09 -1.90 6.03
N ALA A 14 7.70 -1.84 4.85
CA ALA A 14 9.10 -2.23 4.67
C ALA A 14 10.06 -1.39 5.53
N ALA A 15 9.81 -0.08 5.65
CA ALA A 15 10.67 0.83 6.42
C ALA A 15 10.60 0.56 7.93
N LEU A 16 9.41 0.25 8.45
CA LEU A 16 9.20 -0.10 9.85
C LEU A 16 9.74 -1.50 10.18
N GLU A 17 9.44 -2.50 9.34
CA GLU A 17 9.90 -3.88 9.53
C GLU A 17 11.42 -4.05 9.39
N ASP A 18 12.08 -3.22 8.59
CA ASP A 18 13.55 -3.20 8.47
C ASP A 18 14.23 -2.40 9.60
N GLY A 19 13.46 -1.69 10.43
CA GLY A 19 13.97 -0.83 11.48
C GLY A 19 14.65 0.45 10.97
N LEU A 20 14.36 0.85 9.71
CA LEU A 20 14.85 2.14 9.19
C LEU A 20 14.26 3.32 9.97
N TYR A 21 13.04 3.14 10.46
CA TYR A 21 12.36 4.02 11.43
C TYR A 21 11.69 3.16 12.50
N SER A 22 11.71 3.64 13.73
CA SER A 22 11.09 2.97 14.87
C SER A 22 9.60 3.34 15.02
N SER A 23 9.19 4.46 14.42
CA SER A 23 7.83 4.98 14.53
C SER A 23 7.39 5.70 13.26
N VAL A 24 6.07 5.62 12.97
CA VAL A 24 5.43 6.42 11.91
C VAL A 24 5.50 7.94 12.18
N ASP A 25 5.84 8.34 13.39
CA ASP A 25 5.92 9.74 13.82
C ASP A 25 7.36 10.29 13.80
N GLU A 26 8.34 9.44 13.54
CA GLU A 26 9.74 9.84 13.42
C GLU A 26 9.99 10.62 12.11
N PRO A 27 10.72 11.78 12.16
CA PRO A 27 11.08 12.54 10.95
C PRO A 27 12.00 11.75 10.01
N THR A 28 11.72 11.79 8.71
CA THR A 28 12.40 10.94 7.71
C THR A 28 13.66 11.56 7.09
N ARG A 29 14.00 12.79 7.40
CA ARG A 29 15.13 13.53 6.79
C ARG A 29 15.08 13.54 5.26
N SER A 30 13.89 13.70 4.70
CA SER A 30 13.62 13.69 3.26
C SER A 30 13.52 15.11 2.73
N PRO A 31 14.46 15.56 1.86
CA PRO A 31 14.38 16.90 1.29
C PRO A 31 13.17 17.04 0.37
N ASP A 32 12.67 18.25 0.20
CA ASP A 32 11.61 18.59 -0.74
C ASP A 32 12.05 19.74 -1.65
N PRO A 33 12.24 19.53 -2.98
CA PRO A 33 12.06 18.26 -3.69
C PRO A 33 13.18 17.23 -3.41
N TYR A 34 12.89 15.94 -3.62
CA TYR A 34 13.89 14.87 -3.59
C TYR A 34 14.45 14.64 -5.00
N THR A 35 15.77 14.78 -5.18
CA THR A 35 16.40 14.40 -6.44
C THR A 35 16.62 12.89 -6.50
N LEU A 36 16.06 12.24 -7.52
CA LEU A 36 16.22 10.80 -7.72
C LEU A 36 17.70 10.44 -7.85
N LYS A 37 18.14 9.47 -7.05
CA LYS A 37 19.54 9.09 -6.94
C LYS A 37 20.11 8.60 -8.29
N GLY A 38 21.24 9.20 -8.70
CA GLY A 38 21.87 8.90 -9.98
C GLY A 38 21.34 9.73 -11.16
N THR A 39 20.47 10.70 -10.90
CA THR A 39 19.93 11.64 -11.90
C THR A 39 20.02 13.08 -11.42
N SER A 40 19.67 14.02 -12.31
CA SER A 40 19.42 15.42 -11.97
C SER A 40 17.91 15.75 -11.87
N THR A 41 17.04 14.72 -11.92
CA THR A 41 15.59 14.90 -11.96
C THR A 41 15.02 15.10 -10.55
N PRO A 42 14.46 16.27 -10.23
CA PRO A 42 13.75 16.48 -9.00
C PRO A 42 12.39 15.78 -9.04
N LEU A 43 12.02 15.13 -7.96
CA LEU A 43 10.69 14.59 -7.76
C LEU A 43 9.91 15.54 -6.84
N GLU A 44 8.93 16.17 -7.41
CA GLU A 44 8.07 17.12 -6.71
C GLU A 44 6.85 16.42 -6.10
N ASN A 45 6.28 17.04 -5.07
CA ASN A 45 4.99 16.67 -4.50
C ASN A 45 3.84 17.30 -5.31
N GLU A 46 2.71 16.57 -5.43
CA GLU A 46 1.53 17.09 -6.13
C GLU A 46 0.98 18.35 -5.46
N ASN A 47 0.92 18.33 -4.12
CA ASN A 47 0.56 19.52 -3.33
C ASN A 47 1.83 20.18 -2.80
N LYS A 48 2.26 21.26 -3.46
CA LYS A 48 3.45 22.04 -3.08
C LYS A 48 3.33 22.76 -1.72
N ALA A 49 2.12 22.91 -1.19
CA ALA A 49 1.89 23.53 0.13
C ALA A 49 1.88 22.49 1.27
N ALA A 50 1.97 21.18 0.94
CA ALA A 50 2.01 20.14 1.95
C ALA A 50 3.35 20.17 2.71
N PRO A 51 3.36 19.92 4.03
CA PRO A 51 4.59 19.90 4.84
C PRO A 51 5.37 18.61 4.63
N CYS A 52 5.92 18.41 3.42
CA CYS A 52 6.58 17.18 3.01
C CYS A 52 8.08 17.16 3.30
N GLU A 53 8.71 18.30 3.57
CA GLU A 53 10.12 18.35 3.94
C GLU A 53 10.34 17.69 5.31
N ASN A 54 11.23 16.70 5.35
CA ASN A 54 11.54 15.91 6.56
C ASN A 54 10.31 15.32 7.26
N ALA A 55 9.20 15.17 6.54
CA ALA A 55 7.95 14.68 7.10
C ALA A 55 8.08 13.29 7.71
N SER A 56 7.35 13.04 8.80
CA SER A 56 7.17 11.69 9.33
C SER A 56 6.37 10.82 8.36
N LEU A 57 6.40 9.49 8.52
CA LEU A 57 5.60 8.58 7.70
C LEU A 57 4.11 8.88 7.79
N ARG A 58 3.60 9.23 8.98
CA ARG A 58 2.21 9.65 9.19
C ARG A 58 1.87 10.88 8.36
N THR A 59 2.68 11.92 8.44
CA THR A 59 2.50 13.15 7.66
C THR A 59 2.61 12.87 6.16
N ALA A 60 3.60 12.07 5.77
CA ALA A 60 3.83 11.71 4.39
C ALA A 60 2.68 10.87 3.79
N LEU A 61 2.07 9.96 4.56
CA LEU A 61 0.87 9.24 4.12
C LEU A 61 -0.33 10.18 4.03
N ARG A 62 -0.52 11.05 5.03
CA ARG A 62 -1.63 12.01 5.10
C ARG A 62 -1.69 12.93 3.88
N TYR A 63 -0.56 13.47 3.47
CA TYR A 63 -0.45 14.40 2.34
C TYR A 63 0.02 13.74 1.04
N SER A 64 0.28 12.43 1.07
CA SER A 64 0.78 11.67 -0.07
C SER A 64 2.15 12.15 -0.60
N CYS A 65 3.09 12.49 0.27
CA CYS A 65 4.39 13.05 -0.08
C CYS A 65 5.22 12.07 -0.94
N ASN A 66 5.58 12.47 -2.15
CA ASN A 66 6.37 11.66 -3.09
C ASN A 66 7.84 11.62 -2.68
N ASN A 67 8.42 12.75 -2.30
CA ASN A 67 9.81 12.89 -1.88
C ASN A 67 10.19 11.89 -0.77
N VAL A 68 9.33 11.74 0.24
CA VAL A 68 9.55 10.84 1.36
C VAL A 68 9.63 9.40 0.88
N PHE A 69 8.62 8.92 0.13
CA PHE A 69 8.54 7.51 -0.25
C PHE A 69 9.53 7.11 -1.33
N ALA A 70 9.89 8.01 -2.23
CA ALA A 70 10.97 7.77 -3.19
C ALA A 70 12.32 7.65 -2.48
N LYS A 71 12.60 8.52 -1.52
CA LYS A 71 13.82 8.43 -0.70
C LYS A 71 13.83 7.14 0.13
N LEU A 72 12.73 6.80 0.81
CA LEU A 72 12.64 5.57 1.59
C LEU A 72 12.93 4.33 0.75
N ALA A 73 12.29 4.21 -0.42
CA ALA A 73 12.54 3.08 -1.31
C ALA A 73 14.01 3.00 -1.75
N THR A 74 14.63 4.16 -2.01
CA THR A 74 16.05 4.24 -2.37
C THR A 74 16.96 3.84 -1.20
N ASP A 75 16.65 4.28 0.02
CA ASP A 75 17.43 3.98 1.24
C ASP A 75 17.31 2.50 1.63
N LEU A 76 16.12 1.92 1.51
CA LEU A 76 15.87 0.48 1.72
C LEU A 76 16.57 -0.37 0.66
N GLY A 77 16.58 0.12 -0.59
CA GLY A 77 16.96 -0.63 -1.77
C GLY A 77 15.86 -1.56 -2.28
N ALA A 78 15.89 -1.83 -3.59
CA ALA A 78 14.86 -2.62 -4.28
C ALA A 78 14.59 -4.00 -3.66
N GLY A 79 15.62 -4.66 -3.11
CA GLY A 79 15.50 -5.99 -2.53
C GLY A 79 14.61 -6.04 -1.27
N LYS A 80 14.73 -5.07 -0.37
CA LYS A 80 13.92 -5.01 0.85
C LYS A 80 12.47 -4.62 0.55
N VAL A 81 12.28 -3.66 -0.35
CA VAL A 81 10.93 -3.28 -0.81
C VAL A 81 10.23 -4.47 -1.48
N ARG A 82 10.95 -5.21 -2.35
CA ARG A 82 10.45 -6.42 -2.98
C ARG A 82 10.04 -7.47 -1.95
N LYS A 83 10.93 -7.79 -1.01
CA LYS A 83 10.65 -8.78 0.03
C LYS A 83 9.37 -8.46 0.81
N GLN A 84 9.12 -7.18 1.08
CA GLN A 84 7.87 -6.77 1.72
C GLN A 84 6.68 -6.87 0.77
N ALA A 85 6.84 -6.50 -0.50
CA ALA A 85 5.79 -6.66 -1.50
C ALA A 85 5.40 -8.14 -1.69
N GLU A 86 6.38 -9.04 -1.79
CA GLU A 86 6.16 -10.49 -1.88
C GLU A 86 5.41 -11.04 -0.66
N LYS A 87 5.70 -10.58 0.55
CA LYS A 87 4.92 -10.95 1.74
C LYS A 87 3.44 -10.57 1.61
N PHE A 88 3.13 -9.47 0.96
CA PHE A 88 1.76 -9.04 0.68
C PHE A 88 1.10 -9.78 -0.50
N GLY A 89 1.82 -10.66 -1.20
CA GLY A 89 1.30 -11.44 -2.33
C GLY A 89 1.65 -10.87 -3.71
N PHE A 90 2.49 -9.85 -3.81
CA PHE A 90 3.04 -9.45 -5.12
C PHE A 90 3.92 -10.58 -5.67
N ASP A 91 3.93 -10.71 -6.99
CA ASP A 91 4.63 -11.77 -7.74
C ASP A 91 4.09 -13.19 -7.46
N ASP A 92 2.97 -13.35 -6.77
CA ASP A 92 2.30 -14.65 -6.60
C ASP A 92 1.45 -14.99 -7.82
N GLU A 93 1.90 -16.01 -8.57
CA GLU A 93 1.20 -16.52 -9.75
C GLU A 93 0.11 -17.55 -9.42
N LYS A 94 -0.06 -17.92 -8.14
CA LYS A 94 -0.95 -18.99 -7.70
C LYS A 94 -2.17 -18.51 -6.94
N GLN A 95 -2.40 -17.21 -6.85
CA GLN A 95 -3.53 -16.67 -6.11
C GLN A 95 -4.86 -17.03 -6.79
N ASP A 96 -5.68 -17.83 -6.12
CA ASP A 96 -6.99 -18.29 -6.57
C ASP A 96 -8.10 -17.85 -5.62
N VAL A 97 -9.30 -17.43 -6.17
CA VAL A 97 -10.41 -16.84 -5.40
C VAL A 97 -11.85 -17.18 -5.86
N PRO A 98 -12.27 -18.32 -6.26
CA PRO A 98 -11.74 -19.61 -6.69
C PRO A 98 -11.23 -19.64 -8.13
N VAL A 99 -11.26 -18.52 -8.85
CA VAL A 99 -10.63 -18.38 -10.17
C VAL A 99 -9.28 -17.70 -10.04
N ARG A 100 -8.34 -18.02 -10.93
CA ARG A 100 -7.01 -17.43 -10.92
C ARG A 100 -7.07 -15.92 -11.00
N ALA A 101 -6.55 -15.24 -9.98
CA ALA A 101 -6.38 -13.80 -10.00
C ALA A 101 -5.22 -13.38 -10.91
N ALA A 102 -5.31 -12.19 -11.50
CA ALA A 102 -4.19 -11.63 -12.24
C ALA A 102 -3.05 -11.26 -11.28
N THR A 103 -1.81 -11.61 -11.65
CA THR A 103 -0.62 -11.37 -10.83
C THR A 103 -0.32 -9.87 -10.72
N SER A 104 -0.06 -9.42 -9.51
CA SER A 104 0.51 -8.10 -9.22
C SER A 104 2.03 -8.21 -9.21
N ASN A 105 2.75 -7.28 -9.84
CA ASN A 105 4.18 -7.43 -10.05
C ASN A 105 4.98 -6.29 -9.42
N PHE A 106 6.13 -6.66 -8.86
CA PHE A 106 7.18 -5.73 -8.47
C PHE A 106 8.44 -5.98 -9.32
N PRO A 107 9.02 -4.97 -10.00
CA PRO A 107 10.09 -5.17 -10.97
C PRO A 107 11.33 -5.85 -10.38
N LYS A 108 11.91 -6.85 -11.11
CA LYS A 108 13.04 -7.64 -10.60
C LYS A 108 14.38 -6.92 -10.65
N LYS A 109 14.57 -6.02 -11.61
CA LYS A 109 15.82 -5.28 -11.80
C LYS A 109 15.50 -3.79 -11.91
N MET A 110 16.12 -2.99 -11.06
CA MET A 110 15.95 -1.55 -11.01
C MET A 110 17.27 -0.89 -10.63
N ASP A 111 17.57 0.25 -11.23
CA ASP A 111 18.58 1.17 -10.73
C ASP A 111 18.03 1.98 -9.54
N ALA A 112 18.82 2.90 -9.02
CA ALA A 112 18.44 3.68 -7.83
C ALA A 112 17.29 4.67 -8.12
N ALA A 113 17.24 5.27 -9.31
CA ALA A 113 16.16 6.19 -9.69
C ALA A 113 14.85 5.42 -9.88
N GLN A 114 14.90 4.29 -10.58
CA GLN A 114 13.77 3.38 -10.78
C GLN A 114 13.25 2.82 -9.46
N THR A 115 14.16 2.49 -8.51
CA THR A 115 13.79 2.10 -7.14
C THR A 115 13.04 3.23 -6.43
N GLY A 116 13.49 4.47 -6.54
CA GLY A 116 12.78 5.62 -6.00
C GLY A 116 11.37 5.77 -6.59
N LEU A 117 11.22 5.64 -7.91
CA LEU A 117 9.91 5.71 -8.59
C LEU A 117 9.00 4.55 -8.18
N SER A 118 9.54 3.34 -8.01
CA SER A 118 8.77 2.20 -7.53
C SER A 118 8.18 2.46 -6.14
N GLY A 119 8.88 3.23 -5.31
CA GLY A 119 8.43 3.63 -3.96
C GLY A 119 7.15 4.47 -3.93
N ILE A 120 6.79 5.09 -5.04
CA ILE A 120 5.53 5.82 -5.22
C ILE A 120 4.53 5.06 -6.11
N GLY A 121 4.77 3.77 -6.35
CA GLY A 121 3.89 2.90 -7.14
C GLY A 121 3.90 3.21 -8.64
N GLN A 122 5.03 3.74 -9.13
CA GLN A 122 5.32 4.00 -10.55
C GLN A 122 6.42 3.05 -11.04
N PHE A 123 6.94 3.25 -12.23
CA PHE A 123 7.97 2.40 -12.85
C PHE A 123 7.62 0.90 -12.78
N GLU A 124 6.89 0.39 -13.73
CA GLU A 124 6.57 -1.04 -13.91
C GLU A 124 5.96 -1.78 -12.70
N VAL A 125 5.77 -1.11 -11.55
CA VAL A 125 4.96 -1.70 -10.47
C VAL A 125 3.52 -1.78 -10.93
N THR A 126 2.94 -2.98 -10.86
CA THR A 126 1.54 -3.20 -11.21
C THR A 126 0.80 -3.91 -10.09
N ALA A 127 -0.43 -3.50 -9.85
CA ALA A 127 -1.30 -4.12 -8.85
C ALA A 127 -2.72 -4.31 -9.39
N THR A 128 -3.39 -5.34 -8.88
CA THR A 128 -4.83 -5.52 -9.01
C THR A 128 -5.55 -4.79 -7.88
N PRO A 129 -6.84 -4.43 -8.03
CA PRO A 129 -7.63 -3.94 -6.90
C PRO A 129 -7.68 -4.93 -5.73
N LEU A 130 -7.76 -6.22 -6.01
CA LEU A 130 -7.70 -7.28 -5.00
C LEU A 130 -6.40 -7.21 -4.19
N GLN A 131 -5.25 -7.08 -4.85
CA GLN A 131 -3.95 -6.98 -4.18
C GLN A 131 -3.90 -5.78 -3.22
N MET A 132 -4.41 -4.63 -3.62
CA MET A 132 -4.41 -3.45 -2.74
C MET A 132 -5.44 -3.59 -1.60
N ALA A 133 -6.54 -4.30 -1.81
CA ALA A 133 -7.46 -4.68 -0.73
C ALA A 133 -6.79 -5.61 0.28
N MET A 134 -6.00 -6.59 -0.17
CA MET A 134 -5.21 -7.48 0.69
C MET A 134 -4.19 -6.72 1.53
N VAL A 135 -3.52 -5.71 0.97
CA VAL A 135 -2.62 -4.83 1.75
C VAL A 135 -3.37 -4.13 2.88
N SER A 136 -4.55 -3.55 2.59
CA SER A 136 -5.37 -2.87 3.60
C SER A 136 -5.94 -3.85 4.63
N GLN A 137 -6.35 -5.04 4.19
CA GLN A 137 -6.84 -6.12 5.06
C GLN A 137 -5.76 -6.53 6.06
N ALA A 138 -4.53 -6.81 5.61
CA ALA A 138 -3.43 -7.21 6.49
C ALA A 138 -3.09 -6.13 7.52
N ILE A 139 -3.11 -4.84 7.13
CA ILE A 139 -2.90 -3.73 8.07
C ILE A 139 -4.03 -3.67 9.10
N ALA A 140 -5.29 -3.81 8.67
CA ALA A 140 -6.45 -3.80 9.56
C ALA A 140 -6.45 -5.00 10.51
N ASN A 141 -5.98 -6.17 10.04
CA ASN A 141 -5.96 -7.44 10.75
C ASN A 141 -4.66 -7.67 11.56
N GLY A 142 -4.05 -6.62 12.09
CA GLY A 142 -2.89 -6.74 12.99
C GLY A 142 -1.64 -7.36 12.35
N GLY A 143 -1.49 -7.26 11.03
CA GLY A 143 -0.33 -7.75 10.29
C GLY A 143 -0.47 -9.17 9.75
N GLU A 144 -1.63 -9.78 9.87
CA GLU A 144 -1.94 -11.08 9.26
C GLU A 144 -2.75 -10.88 7.98
N LEU A 145 -2.23 -11.42 6.89
CA LEU A 145 -2.91 -11.50 5.62
C LEU A 145 -3.67 -12.83 5.57
N VAL A 146 -4.97 -12.75 5.32
CA VAL A 146 -5.84 -13.90 5.10
C VAL A 146 -6.06 -14.03 3.59
N ASP A 147 -5.89 -15.23 3.05
CA ASP A 147 -6.06 -15.46 1.63
C ASP A 147 -7.51 -15.15 1.20
N PRO A 148 -7.70 -14.41 0.12
CA PRO A 148 -9.04 -14.06 -0.32
C PRO A 148 -9.78 -15.29 -0.85
N HIS A 149 -11.05 -15.45 -0.48
CA HIS A 149 -11.94 -16.50 -0.96
C HIS A 149 -13.35 -15.94 -1.17
N MET A 150 -14.13 -16.59 -2.04
CA MET A 150 -15.49 -16.13 -2.37
C MET A 150 -16.56 -17.16 -1.99
N VAL A 151 -16.20 -18.42 -1.79
CA VAL A 151 -17.15 -19.52 -1.54
C VAL A 151 -16.75 -20.26 -0.28
N SER A 152 -17.58 -20.22 0.75
CA SER A 152 -17.37 -20.98 1.98
C SER A 152 -18.10 -22.33 1.97
N ARG A 153 -19.24 -22.41 1.25
CA ARG A 153 -20.03 -23.65 1.12
C ARG A 153 -20.97 -23.60 -0.06
N VAL A 154 -21.35 -24.77 -0.55
CA VAL A 154 -22.40 -24.98 -1.54
C VAL A 154 -23.58 -25.66 -0.84
N GLN A 155 -24.80 -25.17 -1.07
CA GLN A 155 -26.03 -25.73 -0.48
C GLN A 155 -27.05 -26.06 -1.57
N ASP A 156 -27.90 -27.08 -1.31
CA ASP A 156 -29.07 -27.36 -2.14
C ASP A 156 -30.21 -26.33 -1.90
N SER A 157 -31.31 -26.46 -2.65
CA SER A 157 -32.48 -25.57 -2.54
C SER A 157 -33.21 -25.69 -1.19
N SER A 158 -32.93 -26.75 -0.39
CA SER A 158 -33.49 -26.99 0.94
C SER A 158 -32.57 -26.48 2.06
N GLY A 159 -31.40 -25.92 1.71
CA GLY A 159 -30.41 -25.43 2.66
C GLY A 159 -29.45 -26.49 3.21
N HIS A 160 -29.49 -27.71 2.70
CA HIS A 160 -28.51 -28.71 3.10
C HIS A 160 -27.15 -28.44 2.47
N THR A 161 -26.10 -28.50 3.26
CA THR A 161 -24.74 -28.32 2.77
C THR A 161 -24.30 -29.51 1.95
N LEU A 162 -24.02 -29.27 0.67
CA LEU A 162 -23.50 -30.25 -0.27
C LEU A 162 -21.97 -30.34 -0.20
N GLU A 163 -21.31 -29.19 -0.01
CA GLU A 163 -19.88 -29.10 0.07
C GLU A 163 -19.51 -27.91 0.98
N SER A 164 -18.47 -28.07 1.78
CA SER A 164 -17.86 -27.00 2.59
C SER A 164 -16.39 -26.88 2.21
N PHE A 165 -15.92 -25.65 2.11
CA PHE A 165 -14.51 -25.33 1.89
C PHE A 165 -13.87 -25.01 3.23
N GLU A 166 -12.60 -25.34 3.38
CA GLU A 166 -11.82 -24.99 4.57
C GLU A 166 -11.71 -23.47 4.70
N ASP A 167 -11.49 -23.01 5.92
CA ASP A 167 -11.18 -21.59 6.15
C ASP A 167 -9.90 -21.22 5.40
N PRO A 168 -9.82 -19.99 4.85
CA PRO A 168 -8.66 -19.58 4.10
C PRO A 168 -7.40 -19.57 4.96
N ASP A 169 -6.28 -19.91 4.35
CA ASP A 169 -4.97 -19.78 4.98
C ASP A 169 -4.67 -18.35 5.38
N SER A 170 -3.88 -18.19 6.42
CA SER A 170 -3.38 -16.87 6.85
C SER A 170 -1.90 -16.93 7.16
N HIS A 171 -1.21 -15.82 6.94
CA HIS A 171 0.20 -15.70 7.25
C HIS A 171 0.56 -14.27 7.67
N ARG A 172 1.61 -14.16 8.50
CA ARG A 172 2.05 -12.87 8.99
C ARG A 172 2.95 -12.17 7.97
N VAL A 173 2.55 -10.95 7.58
CA VAL A 173 3.27 -10.12 6.60
C VAL A 173 4.01 -8.95 7.24
N MET A 174 3.62 -8.57 8.46
CA MET A 174 4.29 -7.56 9.29
C MET A 174 4.01 -7.82 10.77
N SER A 175 4.75 -7.17 11.65
CA SER A 175 4.52 -7.22 13.09
C SER A 175 3.18 -6.54 13.46
N GLN A 176 2.60 -6.93 14.59
CA GLN A 176 1.39 -6.30 15.10
C GLN A 176 1.62 -4.80 15.41
N ASP A 177 2.82 -4.44 15.86
CA ASP A 177 3.21 -3.05 16.12
C ASP A 177 3.21 -2.23 14.81
N THR A 178 3.89 -2.71 13.78
CA THR A 178 3.89 -2.08 12.44
C THR A 178 2.47 -1.91 11.91
N ALA A 179 1.64 -2.94 12.00
CA ALA A 179 0.25 -2.88 11.55
C ALA A 179 -0.56 -1.83 12.33
N SER A 180 -0.39 -1.77 13.66
CA SER A 180 -1.06 -0.77 14.52
C SER A 180 -0.65 0.65 14.16
N GLN A 181 0.63 0.89 13.95
CA GLN A 181 1.17 2.19 13.55
C GLN A 181 0.64 2.62 12.18
N LEU A 182 0.65 1.72 11.17
CA LEU A 182 0.13 2.00 9.84
C LEU A 182 -1.38 2.21 9.84
N ARG A 183 -2.15 1.41 10.59
CA ARG A 183 -3.59 1.59 10.78
C ARG A 183 -3.90 2.97 11.33
N SER A 184 -3.17 3.42 12.36
CA SER A 184 -3.29 4.77 12.92
C SER A 184 -2.92 5.85 11.90
N ALA A 185 -1.88 5.66 11.09
CA ALA A 185 -1.51 6.61 10.05
C ALA A 185 -2.56 6.68 8.93
N MET A 186 -3.13 5.55 8.50
CA MET A 186 -4.22 5.50 7.51
C MET A 186 -5.48 6.23 7.99
N ARG A 187 -5.79 6.19 9.29
CA ARG A 187 -6.88 6.99 9.85
C ARG A 187 -6.65 8.48 9.65
N THR A 188 -5.43 9.00 9.84
CA THR A 188 -5.14 10.43 9.65
C THR A 188 -5.31 10.87 8.19
N VAL A 189 -5.15 9.97 7.21
CA VAL A 189 -5.44 10.23 5.80
C VAL A 189 -6.91 10.54 5.59
N VAL A 190 -7.81 9.79 6.25
CA VAL A 190 -9.26 9.97 6.15
C VAL A 190 -9.75 11.10 7.06
N GLU A 191 -9.26 11.18 8.29
CA GLU A 191 -9.72 12.20 9.24
C GLU A 191 -9.29 13.63 8.85
N LYS A 192 -8.08 13.79 8.30
CA LYS A 192 -7.43 15.12 8.14
C LYS A 192 -6.57 15.24 6.89
N GLY A 193 -6.67 14.31 5.94
CA GLY A 193 -5.80 14.23 4.77
C GLY A 193 -6.54 14.12 3.44
N THR A 194 -5.88 13.51 2.47
CA THR A 194 -6.36 13.36 1.08
C THR A 194 -7.59 12.48 0.93
N GLY A 195 -7.92 11.66 1.92
CA GLY A 195 -9.04 10.72 1.93
C GLY A 195 -10.27 11.20 2.69
N SER A 196 -10.40 12.51 2.99
CA SER A 196 -11.46 13.03 3.88
C SER A 196 -12.90 12.75 3.43
N ASN A 197 -13.11 12.52 2.14
CA ASN A 197 -14.44 12.16 1.61
C ASN A 197 -14.87 10.71 1.93
N ALA A 198 -13.98 9.90 2.52
CA ALA A 198 -14.26 8.51 2.87
C ALA A 198 -14.72 8.33 4.33
N GLN A 199 -15.00 9.41 5.05
CA GLN A 199 -15.54 9.35 6.41
C GLN A 199 -16.95 8.76 6.40
N ILE A 200 -17.22 7.85 7.35
CA ILE A 200 -18.52 7.21 7.53
C ILE A 200 -18.92 7.42 9.00
N ASP A 201 -20.12 7.96 9.21
CA ASP A 201 -20.63 8.20 10.56
C ASP A 201 -20.74 6.88 11.36
N GLY A 202 -20.22 6.89 12.58
CA GLY A 202 -20.21 5.72 13.46
C GLY A 202 -19.14 4.67 13.14
N MET A 203 -18.28 4.90 12.15
CA MET A 203 -17.20 3.97 11.78
C MET A 203 -15.81 4.60 11.88
N THR A 204 -14.82 3.79 12.21
CA THR A 204 -13.42 4.15 12.04
C THR A 204 -12.96 3.75 10.65
N VAL A 205 -12.66 4.72 9.79
CA VAL A 205 -12.18 4.49 8.45
C VAL A 205 -10.70 4.88 8.35
N GLY A 206 -9.88 3.99 7.81
CA GLY A 206 -8.52 4.29 7.42
C GLY A 206 -8.32 4.00 5.93
N GLY A 207 -7.49 4.78 5.26
CA GLY A 207 -7.29 4.59 3.82
C GLY A 207 -6.05 5.27 3.27
N LYS A 208 -5.83 5.06 1.99
CA LYS A 208 -4.79 5.75 1.20
C LYS A 208 -5.31 6.03 -0.20
N THR A 209 -5.27 7.27 -0.60
CA THR A 209 -5.55 7.70 -1.98
C THR A 209 -4.36 7.41 -2.88
N GLY A 210 -4.62 7.22 -4.16
CA GLY A 210 -3.59 7.07 -5.18
C GLY A 210 -4.01 7.70 -6.49
N THR A 211 -3.06 8.35 -7.13
CA THR A 211 -3.13 8.82 -8.50
C THR A 211 -1.99 8.14 -9.24
N ALA A 212 -2.28 7.42 -10.30
CA ALA A 212 -1.27 6.69 -11.06
C ALA A 212 -1.25 7.14 -12.50
N GLN A 213 -0.14 7.70 -12.91
CA GLN A 213 0.09 8.14 -14.29
C GLN A 213 0.29 6.95 -15.21
N HIS A 214 -0.16 7.04 -16.45
CA HIS A 214 0.02 6.00 -17.47
C HIS A 214 -0.05 6.58 -18.90
N GLY A 215 0.24 5.71 -19.87
CA GLY A 215 0.32 6.09 -21.27
C GLY A 215 1.70 6.61 -21.67
N VAL A 216 1.90 6.82 -22.97
CA VAL A 216 3.14 7.41 -23.49
C VAL A 216 3.22 8.86 -22.98
N ASP A 217 4.33 9.24 -22.36
CA ASP A 217 4.55 10.57 -21.76
C ASP A 217 3.45 10.97 -20.76
N ASN A 218 2.87 10.01 -20.05
CA ASN A 218 1.77 10.23 -19.10
C ASN A 218 0.51 10.88 -19.73
N SER A 219 0.26 10.63 -21.00
CA SER A 219 -0.86 11.23 -21.73
C SER A 219 -2.24 10.65 -21.38
N GLY A 220 -2.27 9.49 -20.72
CA GLY A 220 -3.53 8.87 -20.28
C GLY A 220 -4.14 9.59 -19.09
N THR A 221 -5.48 9.56 -18.98
CA THR A 221 -6.18 10.02 -17.77
C THR A 221 -5.71 9.18 -16.58
N PRO A 222 -5.15 9.78 -15.53
CA PRO A 222 -4.60 9.02 -14.41
C PRO A 222 -5.60 8.06 -13.77
N TYR A 223 -5.16 6.88 -13.37
CA TYR A 223 -5.99 5.98 -12.56
C TYR A 223 -6.18 6.58 -11.17
N ALA A 224 -7.42 6.67 -10.74
CA ALA A 224 -7.78 7.06 -9.38
C ALA A 224 -7.92 5.80 -8.51
N TRP A 225 -7.15 5.74 -7.43
CA TRP A 225 -7.14 4.64 -6.48
C TRP A 225 -7.56 5.10 -5.09
N PHE A 226 -8.27 4.24 -4.40
CA PHE A 226 -8.45 4.32 -2.96
C PHE A 226 -8.44 2.91 -2.37
N THR A 227 -7.53 2.66 -1.44
CA THR A 227 -7.51 1.42 -0.66
C THR A 227 -7.81 1.75 0.78
N SER A 228 -8.67 0.97 1.45
CA SER A 228 -9.18 1.32 2.77
C SER A 228 -9.63 0.11 3.56
N TYR A 229 -9.84 0.34 4.84
CA TYR A 229 -10.61 -0.50 5.74
C TYR A 229 -11.64 0.37 6.47
N ALA A 230 -12.70 -0.25 6.94
CA ALA A 230 -13.69 0.38 7.83
C ALA A 230 -14.00 -0.59 8.96
N GLN A 231 -14.06 -0.07 10.19
CA GLN A 231 -14.37 -0.83 11.41
C GLN A 231 -15.50 -0.13 12.15
N ASN A 232 -16.48 -0.90 12.63
CA ASN A 232 -17.49 -0.39 13.54
C ASN A 232 -16.92 -0.23 14.96
N ALA A 233 -17.74 0.21 15.94
CA ALA A 233 -17.28 0.42 17.31
C ALA A 233 -16.86 -0.87 18.03
N ASP A 234 -17.31 -2.01 17.53
CA ASP A 234 -17.06 -3.33 18.11
C ASP A 234 -15.85 -4.05 17.48
N GLY A 235 -15.20 -3.46 16.46
CA GLY A 235 -14.00 -3.97 15.78
C GLY A 235 -14.27 -4.65 14.46
#